data_f1e46a7fef088bb2fbf103b828762b08
#
_entry.id   f1e46a7fef088bb2fbf103b828762b08
#
_cell.length_a   1.000
_cell.length_b   1.000
_cell.length_c   1.000
_cell.angle_alpha   90.00
_cell.angle_beta   90.00
_cell.angle_gamma   90.00
#
_symmetry.space_group_name_H-M   'P 1'
#
loop_
_entity.id
_entity.type
_entity.pdbx_description
1 polymer ?
#
loop_
_entity_poly.entity_id
_entity_poly.type
_entity_poly.pdbx_seq_one_letter_code
_entity_poly.pdbx_strand_id
1 'polypeptide(L)'
;MAATYTAGKAKRKDLAFFYKVAGEGSATYELIGKGIEDASISQSADVETVTDITGNSETTLSSYEKTTDLDPVYMEGNNKFSEFLDTLEETQAVLDDCRATFLVVKMYKRGASEGTYVAWEQDAIVELTEFGGDVKGVNLPCTLHWTGERTLGTFTASTKTFSANE
;
A
#
# COMPACT_ATOMS: atom_id res chain seq x y z
N MET A 1 -12.85 14.28 17.82
CA MET A 1 -13.10 13.01 18.54
C MET A 1 -12.00 12.02 18.22
N ALA A 2 -11.65 11.16 19.16
CA ALA A 2 -10.67 10.10 18.90
C ALA A 2 -11.24 9.07 17.92
N ALA A 3 -10.36 8.49 17.08
CA ALA A 3 -10.75 7.41 16.19
C ALA A 3 -11.21 6.18 16.98
N THR A 4 -12.27 5.53 16.54
CA THR A 4 -12.87 4.38 17.22
C THR A 4 -12.78 3.11 16.38
N TYR A 5 -12.54 1.97 17.03
CA TYR A 5 -12.53 0.67 16.36
C TYR A 5 -13.95 0.10 16.23
N THR A 6 -14.23 -0.54 15.11
CA THR A 6 -15.43 -1.33 14.94
C THR A 6 -15.34 -2.59 15.80
N ALA A 7 -16.42 -2.93 16.50
CA ALA A 7 -16.44 -4.11 17.36
C ALA A 7 -16.32 -5.41 16.54
N GLY A 8 -15.64 -6.40 17.11
CA GLY A 8 -15.47 -7.72 16.52
C GLY A 8 -14.21 -7.86 15.65
N LYS A 9 -14.06 -9.04 15.02
CA LYS A 9 -12.92 -9.34 14.15
C LYS A 9 -13.06 -8.60 12.82
N ALA A 10 -12.08 -7.77 12.48
CA ALA A 10 -12.00 -7.10 11.19
C ALA A 10 -11.85 -8.14 10.05
N LYS A 11 -12.58 -7.95 8.98
CA LYS A 11 -12.49 -8.79 7.77
C LYS A 11 -11.39 -8.27 6.85
N ARG A 12 -10.86 -9.13 5.96
CA ARG A 12 -9.82 -8.70 5.00
C ARG A 12 -10.26 -7.50 4.16
N LYS A 13 -11.52 -7.45 3.74
CA LYS A 13 -12.10 -6.33 2.98
C LYS A 13 -12.11 -4.99 3.72
N ASP A 14 -11.93 -5.01 5.05
CA ASP A 14 -11.91 -3.81 5.88
C ASP A 14 -10.51 -3.14 5.90
N LEU A 15 -9.54 -3.71 5.18
CA LEU A 15 -8.25 -3.10 4.87
C LEU A 15 -8.16 -2.94 3.35
N ALA A 16 -8.27 -1.71 2.87
CA ALA A 16 -8.29 -1.41 1.45
C ALA A 16 -6.99 -0.70 1.02
N PHE A 17 -6.53 -1.06 -0.18
CA PHE A 17 -5.38 -0.44 -0.83
C PHE A 17 -5.87 0.34 -2.05
N PHE A 18 -5.36 1.54 -2.21
CA PHE A 18 -5.65 2.39 -3.37
C PHE A 18 -4.35 2.86 -4.00
N TYR A 19 -4.36 2.94 -5.32
CA TYR A 19 -3.34 3.61 -6.11
C TYR A 19 -3.74 5.07 -6.29
N LYS A 20 -2.82 5.99 -6.01
CA LYS A 20 -3.00 7.41 -6.28
C LYS A 20 -2.71 7.66 -7.75
N VAL A 21 -3.74 7.98 -8.50
CA VAL A 21 -3.60 8.26 -9.94
C VAL A 21 -2.84 9.55 -10.13
N ALA A 22 -1.74 9.50 -10.91
CA ALA A 22 -1.01 10.69 -11.30
C ALA A 22 -1.88 11.57 -12.22
N GLY A 23 -1.92 12.86 -11.96
CA GLY A 23 -2.69 13.80 -12.75
C GLY A 23 -2.70 15.22 -12.17
N GLU A 24 -3.11 16.18 -13.00
CA GLU A 24 -3.32 17.55 -12.55
C GLU A 24 -4.69 17.68 -11.86
N GLY A 25 -4.72 18.31 -10.71
CA GLY A 25 -5.95 18.58 -9.95
C GLY A 25 -6.06 17.82 -8.64
N SER A 26 -7.30 17.54 -8.21
CA SER A 26 -7.55 16.77 -6.97
C SER A 26 -7.09 15.33 -7.12
N ALA A 27 -6.40 14.81 -6.11
CA ALA A 27 -5.94 13.43 -6.08
C ALA A 27 -7.11 12.45 -6.25
N THR A 28 -6.96 11.53 -7.20
CA THR A 28 -7.93 10.46 -7.45
C THR A 28 -7.31 9.14 -7.00
N TYR A 29 -8.11 8.31 -6.31
CA TYR A 29 -7.66 7.03 -5.79
C TYR A 29 -8.44 5.90 -6.43
N GLU A 30 -7.71 4.93 -6.97
CA GLU A 30 -8.27 3.73 -7.57
C GLU A 30 -8.04 2.53 -6.67
N LEU A 31 -9.11 1.78 -6.39
CA LEU A 31 -9.07 0.61 -5.52
C LEU A 31 -8.26 -0.52 -6.19
N ILE A 32 -7.27 -1.03 -5.47
CA ILE A 32 -6.51 -2.22 -5.84
C ILE A 32 -7.12 -3.41 -5.12
N GLY A 33 -7.33 -4.53 -5.83
CA GLY A 33 -7.79 -5.74 -5.16
C GLY A 33 -8.59 -6.70 -6.02
N LYS A 34 -9.10 -6.27 -7.18
CA LYS A 34 -9.86 -7.16 -8.06
C LYS A 34 -8.98 -8.31 -8.55
N GLY A 35 -9.38 -9.53 -8.22
CA GLY A 35 -8.63 -10.74 -8.57
C GLY A 35 -7.44 -11.05 -7.65
N ILE A 36 -7.09 -10.18 -6.71
CA ILE A 36 -5.99 -10.38 -5.77
C ILE A 36 -6.54 -11.04 -4.50
N GLU A 37 -6.04 -12.22 -4.16
CA GLU A 37 -6.50 -12.98 -3.00
C GLU A 37 -5.76 -12.60 -1.71
N ASP A 38 -4.49 -12.23 -1.81
CA ASP A 38 -3.65 -11.77 -0.69
C ASP A 38 -2.89 -10.51 -1.06
N ALA A 39 -2.88 -9.57 -0.14
CA ALA A 39 -2.07 -8.35 -0.20
C ALA A 39 -1.74 -7.92 1.23
N SER A 40 -0.66 -8.47 1.75
CA SER A 40 -0.19 -8.20 3.11
C SER A 40 1.05 -7.30 3.07
N ILE A 41 1.14 -6.34 4.01
CA ILE A 41 2.38 -5.57 4.18
C ILE A 41 3.30 -6.38 5.09
N SER A 42 4.31 -7.00 4.52
CA SER A 42 5.37 -7.68 5.25
C SER A 42 6.22 -6.65 6.02
N GLN A 43 6.51 -6.95 7.28
CA GLN A 43 7.19 -6.03 8.21
C GLN A 43 8.60 -6.53 8.52
N SER A 44 9.41 -6.88 7.55
CA SER A 44 10.78 -7.35 7.81
C SER A 44 11.52 -6.41 8.76
N ALA A 45 11.72 -6.86 9.99
CA ALA A 45 12.36 -6.06 11.03
C ALA A 45 13.86 -6.33 11.08
N ASP A 46 14.65 -5.27 11.18
CA ASP A 46 16.07 -5.35 11.49
C ASP A 46 16.25 -5.29 13.01
N VAL A 47 16.58 -6.44 13.59
CA VAL A 47 16.70 -6.64 15.05
C VAL A 47 18.11 -7.05 15.39
N GLU A 48 18.76 -6.27 16.25
CA GLU A 48 20.10 -6.55 16.76
C GLU A 48 20.04 -6.81 18.25
N THR A 49 20.74 -7.85 18.70
CA THR A 49 20.93 -8.16 20.12
C THR A 49 22.41 -8.05 20.47
N VAL A 50 22.73 -7.15 21.37
CA VAL A 50 24.10 -6.94 21.87
C VAL A 50 24.18 -7.40 23.31
N THR A 51 25.17 -8.23 23.63
CA THR A 51 25.46 -8.64 24.99
C THR A 51 26.71 -7.91 25.49
N ASP A 52 26.56 -7.19 26.59
CA ASP A 52 27.66 -6.45 27.20
C ASP A 52 28.65 -7.38 27.96
N ILE A 53 29.77 -6.83 28.41
CA ILE A 53 30.80 -7.59 29.15
C ILE A 53 30.34 -8.04 30.52
N THR A 54 29.22 -7.57 31.03
CA THR A 54 28.62 -7.96 32.30
C THR A 54 27.60 -9.10 32.14
N GLY A 55 27.35 -9.53 30.88
CA GLY A 55 26.42 -10.59 30.53
C GLY A 55 24.97 -10.13 30.35
N ASN A 56 24.71 -8.83 30.38
CA ASN A 56 23.39 -8.30 30.09
C ASN A 56 23.17 -8.20 28.57
N SER A 57 22.03 -8.68 28.10
CA SER A 57 21.64 -8.59 26.70
C SER A 57 20.58 -7.52 26.50
N GLU A 58 20.82 -6.66 25.52
CA GLU A 58 19.85 -5.64 25.07
C GLU A 58 19.50 -5.90 23.61
N THR A 59 18.21 -5.89 23.31
CA THR A 59 17.69 -6.07 21.95
C THR A 59 17.10 -4.77 21.46
N THR A 60 17.58 -4.30 20.31
CA THR A 60 17.08 -3.10 19.63
C THR A 60 16.49 -3.46 18.28
N LEU A 61 15.45 -2.75 17.88
CA LEU A 61 14.85 -2.83 16.56
C LEU A 61 15.18 -1.52 15.84
N SER A 62 15.98 -1.61 14.77
CA SER A 62 16.53 -0.45 14.07
C SER A 62 15.59 0.07 12.98
N SER A 63 15.02 -0.82 12.21
CA SER A 63 14.18 -0.45 11.05
C SER A 63 13.21 -1.54 10.63
N TYR A 64 12.31 -1.19 9.73
CA TYR A 64 11.45 -2.12 9.01
C TYR A 64 11.63 -1.96 7.51
N GLU A 65 11.91 -3.06 6.83
CA GLU A 65 11.82 -3.13 5.37
C GLU A 65 10.45 -3.70 5.01
N LYS A 66 9.59 -2.84 4.48
CA LYS A 66 8.20 -3.20 4.21
C LYS A 66 8.00 -3.49 2.75
N THR A 67 7.40 -4.64 2.45
CA THR A 67 7.05 -5.04 1.09
C THR A 67 5.60 -5.53 1.03
N THR A 68 5.02 -5.46 -0.16
CA THR A 68 3.69 -6.03 -0.45
C THR A 68 3.73 -6.66 -1.82
N ASP A 69 3.47 -7.95 -1.89
CA ASP A 69 3.35 -8.66 -3.16
C ASP A 69 1.90 -8.59 -3.63
N LEU A 70 1.72 -8.27 -4.90
CA LEU A 70 0.43 -8.23 -5.58
C LEU A 70 0.48 -9.21 -6.76
N ASP A 71 -0.19 -10.35 -6.62
CA ASP A 71 -0.26 -11.40 -7.62
C ASP A 71 -1.60 -12.18 -7.45
N PRO A 72 -2.39 -12.34 -8.52
CA PRO A 72 -2.22 -11.76 -9.86
C PRO A 72 -2.67 -10.32 -9.96
N VAL A 73 -2.09 -9.55 -10.88
CA VAL A 73 -2.60 -8.25 -11.31
C VAL A 73 -2.87 -8.33 -12.82
N TYR A 74 -4.12 -8.51 -13.18
CA TYR A 74 -4.49 -8.62 -14.59
C TYR A 74 -4.60 -7.25 -15.26
N MET A 75 -4.09 -7.19 -16.51
CA MET A 75 -4.24 -6.00 -17.34
C MET A 75 -5.72 -5.77 -17.68
N GLU A 76 -6.24 -4.64 -17.27
CA GLU A 76 -7.60 -4.22 -17.60
C GLU A 76 -7.58 -2.79 -18.12
N GLY A 77 -8.20 -2.57 -19.28
CA GLY A 77 -8.41 -1.21 -19.80
C GLY A 77 -9.27 -0.38 -18.82
N ASN A 78 -8.96 0.90 -18.70
CA ASN A 78 -9.52 1.83 -17.72
C ASN A 78 -9.16 1.55 -16.24
N ASN A 79 -8.26 0.63 -15.98
CA ASN A 79 -7.65 0.46 -14.67
C ASN A 79 -6.30 1.17 -14.65
N LYS A 80 -6.23 2.30 -13.95
CA LYS A 80 -5.04 3.16 -13.97
C LYS A 80 -3.82 2.53 -13.34
N PHE A 81 -4.01 1.63 -12.38
CA PHE A 81 -2.90 0.90 -11.80
C PHE A 81 -2.30 -0.13 -12.77
N SER A 82 -3.15 -0.90 -13.46
CA SER A 82 -2.64 -1.84 -14.47
C SER A 82 -2.03 -1.13 -15.68
N GLU A 83 -2.58 0.02 -16.12
CA GLU A 83 -1.99 0.86 -17.15
C GLU A 83 -0.61 1.40 -16.74
N PHE A 84 -0.46 1.77 -15.47
CA PHE A 84 0.83 2.19 -14.91
C PHE A 84 1.87 1.06 -14.94
N LEU A 85 1.48 -0.16 -14.54
CA LEU A 85 2.36 -1.33 -14.60
C LEU A 85 2.80 -1.67 -16.02
N ASP A 86 1.88 -1.57 -16.99
CA ASP A 86 2.17 -1.77 -18.41
C ASP A 86 3.18 -0.73 -18.92
N THR A 87 3.03 0.52 -18.52
CA THR A 87 3.98 1.59 -18.85
C THR A 87 5.37 1.33 -18.24
N LEU A 88 5.42 0.80 -17.01
CA LEU A 88 6.71 0.42 -16.39
C LEU A 88 7.42 -0.68 -17.17
N GLU A 89 6.66 -1.65 -17.69
CA GLU A 89 7.20 -2.72 -18.53
C GLU A 89 7.74 -2.16 -19.85
N GLU A 90 6.93 -1.37 -20.57
CA GLU A 90 7.31 -0.79 -21.86
C GLU A 90 8.55 0.10 -21.77
N THR A 91 8.65 0.91 -20.73
CA THR A 91 9.75 1.87 -20.56
C THR A 91 10.97 1.29 -19.86
N GLN A 92 10.85 0.09 -19.27
CA GLN A 92 11.86 -0.51 -18.41
C GLN A 92 12.31 0.47 -17.32
N ALA A 93 11.33 1.11 -16.69
CA ALA A 93 11.52 2.18 -15.72
C ALA A 93 12.33 1.72 -14.50
N VAL A 94 13.20 2.58 -14.03
CA VAL A 94 14.07 2.36 -12.86
C VAL A 94 14.11 3.59 -11.98
N LEU A 95 14.60 3.44 -10.75
CA LEU A 95 14.76 4.51 -9.78
C LEU A 95 13.42 5.23 -9.48
N ASP A 96 13.40 6.54 -9.58
CA ASP A 96 12.22 7.34 -9.26
C ASP A 96 11.08 7.20 -10.29
N ASP A 97 11.38 6.74 -11.50
CA ASP A 97 10.37 6.52 -12.55
C ASP A 97 9.42 5.35 -12.22
N CYS A 98 9.83 4.44 -11.34
CA CYS A 98 8.98 3.36 -10.83
C CYS A 98 8.38 3.67 -9.43
N ARG A 99 8.45 4.91 -8.97
CA ARG A 99 7.82 5.35 -7.73
C ARG A 99 6.35 5.66 -7.94
N ALA A 100 5.52 5.21 -7.02
CA ALA A 100 4.11 5.54 -6.98
C ALA A 100 3.64 5.75 -5.53
N THR A 101 2.57 6.51 -5.37
CA THR A 101 1.96 6.76 -4.06
C THR A 101 0.74 5.85 -3.89
N PHE A 102 0.66 5.24 -2.74
CA PHE A 102 -0.45 4.37 -2.36
C PHE A 102 -1.13 4.88 -1.09
N LEU A 103 -2.44 4.64 -1.03
CA LEU A 103 -3.24 4.95 0.14
C LEU A 103 -3.75 3.64 0.76
N VAL A 104 -3.53 3.48 2.05
CA VAL A 104 -4.02 2.33 2.81
C VAL A 104 -5.08 2.80 3.79
N VAL A 105 -6.28 2.25 3.68
CA VAL A 105 -7.46 2.64 4.46
C VAL A 105 -7.87 1.54 5.42
N LYS A 106 -7.96 1.86 6.70
CA LYS A 106 -8.43 0.98 7.77
C LYS A 106 -9.93 1.18 8.00
N MET A 107 -10.79 0.50 7.24
CA MET A 107 -12.25 0.63 7.38
C MET A 107 -12.77 0.12 8.71
N TYR A 108 -12.00 -0.71 9.43
CA TYR A 108 -12.30 -1.15 10.79
C TYR A 108 -11.97 -0.08 11.86
N LYS A 109 -11.37 1.05 11.46
CA LYS A 109 -11.04 2.16 12.35
C LYS A 109 -11.67 3.44 11.81
N ARG A 110 -12.79 3.84 12.43
CA ARG A 110 -13.55 5.02 12.03
C ARG A 110 -12.84 6.31 12.45
N GLY A 111 -12.90 7.31 11.60
CA GLY A 111 -12.48 8.67 11.91
C GLY A 111 -13.46 9.40 12.84
N ALA A 112 -13.25 10.70 12.98
CA ALA A 112 -14.07 11.53 13.86
C ALA A 112 -15.50 11.79 13.33
N SER A 113 -15.68 11.74 12.00
CA SER A 113 -16.95 11.97 11.32
C SER A 113 -17.50 10.69 10.72
N GLU A 114 -18.81 10.63 10.54
CA GLU A 114 -19.47 9.49 9.88
C GLU A 114 -18.99 9.33 8.45
N GLY A 115 -18.78 8.08 8.02
CA GLY A 115 -18.28 7.76 6.68
C GLY A 115 -16.80 8.04 6.47
N THR A 116 -16.06 8.40 7.54
CA THR A 116 -14.62 8.62 7.49
C THR A 116 -13.85 7.50 8.18
N TYR A 117 -12.64 7.21 7.67
CA TYR A 117 -11.80 6.13 8.17
C TYR A 117 -10.35 6.59 8.31
N VAL A 118 -9.65 6.00 9.26
CA VAL A 118 -8.21 6.24 9.42
C VAL A 118 -7.47 5.65 8.23
N ALA A 119 -6.60 6.44 7.64
CA ALA A 119 -5.81 6.06 6.48
C ALA A 119 -4.41 6.67 6.53
N TRP A 120 -3.53 6.19 5.66
CA TRP A 120 -2.25 6.84 5.39
C TRP A 120 -1.87 6.72 3.93
N GLU A 121 -1.21 7.75 3.42
CA GLU A 121 -0.45 7.69 2.18
C GLU A 121 1.01 7.33 2.45
N GLN A 122 1.60 6.59 1.53
CA GLN A 122 3.03 6.30 1.52
C GLN A 122 3.47 5.99 0.10
N ASP A 123 4.68 6.40 -0.25
CA ASP A 123 5.29 6.04 -1.51
C ASP A 123 5.82 4.61 -1.48
N ALA A 124 5.85 3.98 -2.64
CA ALA A 124 6.53 2.72 -2.85
C ALA A 124 7.26 2.71 -4.20
N ILE A 125 8.37 2.01 -4.24
CA ILE A 125 9.01 1.64 -5.50
C ILE A 125 8.31 0.38 -5.99
N VAL A 126 7.83 0.41 -7.22
CA VAL A 126 7.07 -0.69 -7.82
C VAL A 126 7.99 -1.53 -8.68
N GLU A 127 8.21 -2.77 -8.26
CA GLU A 127 9.00 -3.77 -8.98
C GLU A 127 8.05 -4.70 -9.74
N LEU A 128 8.12 -4.71 -11.07
CA LEU A 128 7.48 -5.75 -11.86
C LEU A 128 8.27 -7.04 -11.73
N THR A 129 7.61 -8.12 -11.32
CA THR A 129 8.26 -9.42 -11.13
C THR A 129 8.16 -10.30 -12.36
N GLU A 130 7.07 -10.19 -13.10
CA GLU A 130 6.84 -10.94 -14.34
C GLU A 130 5.98 -10.13 -15.31
N PHE A 131 6.03 -10.51 -16.58
CA PHE A 131 5.15 -10.01 -17.63
C PHE A 131 4.69 -11.16 -18.51
N GLY A 132 3.41 -11.38 -18.64
CA GLY A 132 2.86 -12.46 -19.45
C GLY A 132 1.47 -12.86 -19.01
N GLY A 133 1.32 -14.03 -18.45
CA GLY A 133 0.05 -14.53 -17.95
C GLY A 133 -0.28 -15.95 -18.42
N ASP A 134 -1.52 -16.30 -18.23
CA ASP A 134 -2.09 -17.59 -18.58
C ASP A 134 -3.39 -17.42 -19.38
N VAL A 135 -4.18 -18.48 -19.48
CA VAL A 135 -5.47 -18.47 -20.18
C VAL A 135 -6.51 -17.52 -19.57
N LYS A 136 -6.27 -17.01 -18.37
CA LYS A 136 -7.16 -16.06 -17.68
C LYS A 136 -6.91 -14.62 -18.08
N GLY A 137 -5.70 -14.28 -18.51
CA GLY A 137 -5.37 -12.93 -18.97
C GLY A 137 -3.88 -12.61 -18.91
N VAL A 138 -3.57 -11.40 -19.35
CA VAL A 138 -2.22 -10.83 -19.19
C VAL A 138 -2.03 -10.43 -17.75
N ASN A 139 -1.00 -10.97 -17.10
CA ASN A 139 -0.68 -10.76 -15.69
C ASN A 139 0.61 -9.94 -15.57
N LEU A 140 0.55 -8.93 -14.71
CA LEU A 140 1.65 -8.03 -14.35
C LEU A 140 1.86 -8.04 -12.83
N PRO A 141 2.27 -9.18 -12.25
CA PRO A 141 2.51 -9.23 -10.81
C PRO A 141 3.63 -8.27 -10.42
N CYS A 142 3.49 -7.66 -9.27
CA CYS A 142 4.46 -6.69 -8.80
C CYS A 142 4.66 -6.77 -7.30
N THR A 143 5.83 -6.29 -6.85
CA THR A 143 6.15 -6.09 -5.44
C THR A 143 6.27 -4.60 -5.17
N LEU A 144 5.57 -4.13 -4.15
CA LEU A 144 5.68 -2.76 -3.65
C LEU A 144 6.73 -2.72 -2.55
N HIS A 145 7.81 -1.99 -2.76
CA HIS A 145 8.82 -1.70 -1.74
C HIS A 145 8.49 -0.35 -1.11
N TRP A 146 7.90 -0.37 0.07
CA TRP A 146 7.46 0.84 0.75
C TRP A 146 8.64 1.71 1.15
N THR A 147 8.59 2.99 0.81
CA THR A 147 9.65 3.96 1.06
C THR A 147 9.10 5.27 1.61
N GLY A 148 9.96 6.07 2.21
CA GLY A 148 9.58 7.33 2.80
C GLY A 148 8.70 7.18 4.05
N GLU A 149 8.27 8.31 4.58
CA GLU A 149 7.41 8.37 5.75
C GLU A 149 5.94 8.25 5.39
N ARG A 150 5.14 7.74 6.32
CA ARG A 150 3.69 7.70 6.18
C ARG A 150 3.08 9.05 6.48
N THR A 151 2.28 9.54 5.58
CA THR A 151 1.38 10.67 5.84
C THR A 151 0.07 10.14 6.39
N LEU A 152 -0.14 10.33 7.69
CA LEU A 152 -1.36 9.91 8.36
C LEU A 152 -2.51 10.86 8.05
N GLY A 153 -3.72 10.33 7.94
CA GLY A 153 -4.88 11.16 7.64
C GLY A 153 -6.19 10.40 7.74
N THR A 154 -7.19 11.01 7.14
CA THR A 154 -8.57 10.53 7.13
C THR A 154 -9.05 10.36 5.69
N PHE A 155 -9.61 9.21 5.39
CA PHE A 155 -10.24 8.91 4.10
C PHE A 155 -11.75 9.03 4.22
N THR A 156 -12.36 9.76 3.29
CA THR A 156 -13.83 9.90 3.17
C THR A 156 -14.32 8.98 2.06
N ALA A 157 -15.11 7.98 2.42
CA ALA A 157 -15.53 6.92 1.48
C ALA A 157 -16.48 7.42 0.38
N SER A 158 -17.38 8.37 0.69
CA SER A 158 -18.36 8.89 -0.26
C SER A 158 -17.75 9.68 -1.40
N THR A 159 -16.69 10.43 -1.13
CA THR A 159 -15.98 11.28 -2.09
C THR A 159 -14.68 10.65 -2.59
N LYS A 160 -14.24 9.54 -1.98
CA LYS A 160 -12.93 8.91 -2.20
C LYS A 160 -11.76 9.90 -2.08
N THR A 161 -11.82 10.75 -1.07
CA THR A 161 -10.80 11.77 -0.81
C THR A 161 -10.02 11.45 0.44
N PHE A 162 -8.73 11.75 0.42
CA PHE A 162 -7.84 11.67 1.57
C PHE A 162 -7.49 13.07 2.05
N SER A 163 -7.48 13.26 3.35
CA SER A 163 -7.08 14.50 4.01
C SER A 163 -6.01 14.17 5.04
N ALA A 164 -4.81 14.72 4.85
CA ALA A 164 -3.72 14.53 5.81
C ALA A 164 -4.07 15.19 7.16
N ASN A 165 -3.62 14.59 8.24
CA ASN A 165 -3.67 15.23 9.56
C ASN A 165 -2.61 16.34 9.61
N GLU A 166 -3.00 17.49 10.15
CA GLU A 166 -2.07 18.57 10.49
C GLU A 166 -1.22 18.20 11.70
#